data_3fc836ba080e0d3568922fff5be2da21
#
_entry.id   3fc836ba080e0d3568922fff5be2da21
#
_cell.length_a   1.000
_cell.length_b   1.000
_cell.length_c   1.000
_cell.angle_alpha   90.00
_cell.angle_beta   90.00
_cell.angle_gamma   90.00
#
_symmetry.space_group_name_H-M   'P 1'
#
loop_
_entity.id
_entity.type
_entity.pdbx_description
1 polymer ?
#
loop_
_entity_poly.entity_id
_entity_poly.type
_entity_poly.pdbx_seq_one_letter_code
_entity_poly.pdbx_strand_id
1 'polypeptide(L)'
;MVQGEKVVFMAISYAKLFERMKEKNIKKVDLRTTYGLNPKTVDSLTKNKSVTVDTLMTLCEILDCQPSDILEFVKEPAEGVQ
;
A
#
# COMPACT_ATOMS: atom_id res chain seq x y z
N MET A 1 22.06 -9.89 -17.23
CA MET A 1 22.03 -9.33 -17.19
C MET A 1 21.63 -8.54 -17.27
N VAL A 2 21.51 -8.23 -17.59
CA VAL A 2 21.30 -7.45 -17.65
C VAL A 2 20.91 -6.72 -17.56
N GLN A 3 20.77 -6.41 -17.70
CA GLN A 3 20.46 -5.63 -17.62
C GLN A 3 20.30 -4.64 -17.51
N GLY A 4 20.12 -4.83 -17.43
CA GLY A 4 20.37 -3.58 -16.82
C GLY A 4 20.16 -2.36 -17.60
N GLU A 5 20.26 -2.48 -18.72
CA GLU A 5 20.21 -1.27 -19.45
C GLU A 5 18.90 -0.58 -19.31
N LYS A 6 17.87 -1.30 -19.26
CA LYS A 6 16.60 -0.65 -19.09
C LYS A 6 16.22 -0.74 -17.64
N VAL A 7 16.37 0.33 -16.93
CA VAL A 7 16.07 0.34 -15.51
C VAL A 7 14.65 0.87 -15.29
N VAL A 8 13.88 0.15 -14.51
CA VAL A 8 12.56 0.60 -14.11
C VAL A 8 12.48 0.55 -12.60
N PHE A 9 11.70 1.43 -12.05
CA PHE A 9 11.42 1.41 -10.63
C PHE A 9 10.07 0.77 -10.37
N MET A 10 9.98 0.07 -9.26
CA MET A 10 8.71 -0.43 -8.78
C MET A 10 8.22 0.52 -7.72
N ALA A 11 7.01 0.99 -7.88
CA ALA A 11 6.36 1.82 -6.89
C ALA A 11 5.20 1.07 -6.29
N ILE A 12 4.87 1.39 -5.06
CA ILE A 12 3.75 0.75 -4.37
C ILE A 12 2.53 1.64 -4.51
N SER A 13 1.39 1.04 -4.77
CA SER A 13 0.12 1.75 -4.80
C SER A 13 -0.86 1.08 -3.85
N TYR A 14 -1.46 1.87 -2.98
CA TYR A 14 -2.50 1.40 -2.06
C TYR A 14 -3.88 1.91 -2.47
N ALA A 15 -4.04 2.27 -3.74
CA ALA A 15 -5.34 2.77 -4.19
C ALA A 15 -6.45 1.76 -3.94
N LYS A 16 -6.16 0.48 -4.15
CA LYS A 16 -7.14 -0.57 -3.92
C LYS A 16 -7.53 -0.66 -2.45
N LEU A 17 -6.56 -0.44 -1.57
CA LEU A 17 -6.82 -0.44 -0.13
C LEU A 17 -7.88 0.60 0.23
N PHE A 18 -7.68 1.81 -0.24
CA PHE A 18 -8.59 2.89 0.13
C PHE A 18 -9.96 2.73 -0.51
N GLU A 19 -10.02 2.13 -1.70
CA GLU A 19 -11.29 1.81 -2.31
C GLU A 19 -12.05 0.78 -1.50
N ARG A 20 -11.34 -0.26 -1.05
CA ARG A 20 -11.97 -1.30 -0.26
C ARG A 20 -12.43 -0.76 1.09
N MET A 21 -11.62 0.10 1.70
CA MET A 21 -12.00 0.75 2.94
C MET A 21 -13.28 1.57 2.76
N LYS A 22 -13.36 2.27 1.65
CA LYS A 22 -14.53 3.09 1.35
C LYS A 22 -15.77 2.22 1.21
N GLU A 23 -15.65 1.08 0.55
CA GLU A 23 -16.74 0.14 0.40
C GLU A 23 -17.26 -0.36 1.74
N LYS A 24 -16.33 -0.53 2.69
CA LYS A 24 -16.68 -1.01 4.02
C LYS A 24 -16.94 0.11 5.01
N ASN A 25 -16.93 1.34 4.52
CA ASN A 25 -17.17 2.53 5.34
C ASN A 25 -16.15 2.67 6.47
N ILE A 26 -14.90 2.36 6.18
CA ILE A 26 -13.78 2.49 7.11
C ILE A 26 -12.96 3.69 6.69
N LYS A 27 -12.70 4.60 7.62
CA LYS A 27 -11.91 5.80 7.35
C LYS A 27 -10.49 5.62 7.87
N LYS A 28 -9.58 6.46 7.38
CA LYS A 28 -8.19 6.40 7.82
C LYS A 28 -8.07 6.54 9.32
N VAL A 29 -8.85 7.43 9.92
CA VAL A 29 -8.81 7.62 11.36
C VAL A 29 -9.24 6.35 12.08
N ASP A 30 -10.11 5.55 11.49
CA ASP A 30 -10.55 4.31 12.11
C ASP A 30 -9.41 3.31 12.21
N LEU A 31 -8.47 3.35 11.26
CA LEU A 31 -7.32 2.46 11.33
C LEU A 31 -6.53 2.68 12.61
N ARG A 32 -6.43 3.92 13.06
CA ARG A 32 -5.72 4.25 14.28
C ARG A 32 -6.55 4.03 15.51
N THR A 33 -7.80 4.51 15.49
CA THR A 33 -8.61 4.53 16.70
C THR A 33 -9.30 3.21 16.96
N THR A 34 -9.82 2.59 15.93
CA THR A 34 -10.56 1.32 16.09
C THR A 34 -9.64 0.12 16.01
N TYR A 35 -8.68 0.16 15.10
CA TYR A 35 -7.84 -1.01 14.82
C TYR A 35 -6.42 -0.87 15.37
N GLY A 36 -6.09 0.27 15.95
CA GLY A 36 -4.84 0.43 16.68
C GLY A 36 -3.58 0.54 15.84
N LEU A 37 -3.70 0.88 14.57
CA LEU A 37 -2.52 1.03 13.74
C LEU A 37 -1.75 2.29 14.13
N ASN A 38 -0.44 2.20 14.04
CA ASN A 38 0.44 3.31 14.35
C ASN A 38 0.21 4.46 13.37
N PRO A 39 0.18 5.72 13.84
CA PRO A 39 0.00 6.86 12.93
C PRO A 39 1.02 6.91 11.80
N LYS A 40 2.26 6.51 12.08
CA LYS A 40 3.28 6.47 11.04
C LYS A 40 2.94 5.46 9.95
N THR A 41 2.34 4.34 10.36
CA THR A 41 1.94 3.31 9.41
C THR A 41 0.83 3.84 8.50
N VAL A 42 -0.15 4.52 9.08
CA VAL A 42 -1.23 5.10 8.30
C VAL A 42 -0.69 6.16 7.34
N ASP A 43 0.29 6.93 7.80
CA ASP A 43 0.93 7.93 6.95
C ASP A 43 1.65 7.27 5.77
N SER A 44 2.34 6.17 6.03
CA SER A 44 3.03 5.43 4.97
C SER A 44 2.05 4.92 3.93
N LEU A 45 0.90 4.42 4.37
CA LEU A 45 -0.14 3.97 3.43
C LEU A 45 -0.64 5.12 2.58
N THR A 46 -0.82 6.28 3.20
CA THR A 46 -1.30 7.46 2.49
C THR A 46 -0.31 7.93 1.44
N LYS A 47 0.99 7.77 1.74
CA LYS A 47 2.05 8.25 0.86
C LYS A 47 2.60 7.15 -0.05
N ASN A 48 1.96 6.00 -0.09
CA ASN A 48 2.40 4.88 -0.92
C ASN A 48 3.81 4.43 -0.59
N LYS A 49 4.13 4.39 0.69
CA LYS A 49 5.42 3.90 1.15
C LYS A 49 5.28 2.49 1.67
N SER A 50 6.39 1.75 1.72
CA SER A 50 6.34 0.36 2.15
C SER A 50 5.95 0.26 3.62
N VAL A 51 5.30 -0.85 3.95
CA VAL A 51 4.93 -1.18 5.31
C VAL A 51 5.37 -2.63 5.55
N THR A 52 5.33 -3.05 6.81
CA THR A 52 5.73 -4.40 7.13
C THR A 52 4.67 -5.40 6.69
N VAL A 53 5.11 -6.65 6.55
CA VAL A 53 4.17 -7.73 6.22
C VAL A 53 3.15 -7.90 7.34
N ASP A 54 3.55 -7.69 8.59
CA ASP A 54 2.60 -7.75 9.71
C ASP A 54 1.48 -6.74 9.53
N THR A 55 1.81 -5.55 9.07
CA THR A 55 0.80 -4.53 8.79
C THR A 55 -0.14 -4.98 7.68
N LEU A 56 0.41 -5.59 6.63
CA LEU A 56 -0.41 -6.11 5.55
C LEU A 56 -1.36 -7.19 6.03
N MET A 57 -0.86 -8.07 6.90
CA MET A 57 -1.71 -9.12 7.47
C MET A 57 -2.86 -8.51 8.26
N THR A 58 -2.56 -7.50 9.06
CA THR A 58 -3.60 -6.84 9.85
C THR A 58 -4.65 -6.19 8.94
N LEU A 59 -4.19 -5.51 7.89
CA LEU A 59 -5.13 -4.88 6.96
C LEU A 59 -5.99 -5.91 6.25
N CYS A 60 -5.40 -7.03 5.86
CA CYS A 60 -6.17 -8.10 5.23
C CYS A 60 -7.20 -8.68 6.17
N GLU A 61 -6.86 -8.79 7.45
CA GLU A 61 -7.82 -9.27 8.44
C GLU A 61 -8.97 -8.29 8.63
N ILE A 62 -8.63 -6.99 8.70
CA ILE A 62 -9.65 -5.97 8.86
C ILE A 62 -10.62 -5.97 7.69
N LEU A 63 -10.09 -6.13 6.49
CA LEU A 63 -10.88 -6.02 5.26
C LEU A 63 -11.32 -7.38 4.72
N ASP A 64 -10.89 -8.46 5.36
CA ASP A 64 -11.22 -9.83 4.95
C ASP A 64 -10.88 -10.06 3.49
N CYS A 65 -9.62 -9.87 3.16
CA CYS A 65 -9.17 -9.97 1.77
C CYS A 65 -7.72 -10.42 1.71
N GLN A 66 -7.20 -10.53 0.51
CA GLN A 66 -5.82 -10.92 0.25
C GLN A 66 -4.97 -9.68 -0.01
N PRO A 67 -3.64 -9.78 0.15
CA PRO A 67 -2.78 -8.62 -0.12
C PRO A 67 -2.93 -8.07 -1.53
N SER A 68 -3.19 -8.91 -2.51
CA SER A 68 -3.36 -8.45 -3.88
C SER A 68 -4.61 -7.60 -4.05
N ASP A 69 -5.52 -7.65 -3.08
CA ASP A 69 -6.74 -6.84 -3.13
C ASP A 69 -6.53 -5.43 -2.62
N ILE A 70 -5.41 -5.17 -1.96
CA ILE A 70 -5.16 -3.88 -1.34
C ILE A 70 -3.84 -3.26 -1.75
N LEU A 71 -2.97 -4.01 -2.39
CA LEU A 71 -1.60 -3.59 -2.69
C LEU A 71 -1.28 -3.94 -4.12
N GLU A 72 -0.60 -3.02 -4.78
CA GLU A 72 -0.24 -3.22 -6.16
C GLU A 72 1.13 -2.60 -6.41
N PHE A 73 1.96 -3.27 -7.20
CA PHE A 73 3.22 -2.71 -7.64
C PHE A 73 3.03 -2.16 -9.04
N VAL A 74 3.50 -0.94 -9.25
CA VAL A 74 3.44 -0.32 -10.56
C VAL A 74 4.86 -0.02 -10.99
N LYS A 75 5.11 -0.11 -12.28
CA LYS A 75 6.43 0.17 -12.83
C LYS A 75 6.52 1.62 -13.27
N GLU A 76 7.64 2.23 -12.96
CA GLU A 76 7.90 3.58 -13.40
C GLU A 76 9.19 3.58 -14.20
N PRO A 77 9.20 4.21 -15.38
CA PRO A 77 10.42 4.23 -16.18
C PRO A 77 11.51 5.01 -15.48
N ALA A 78 12.70 4.48 -15.57
CA ALA A 78 13.84 5.15 -14.94
C ALA A 78 14.15 6.47 -15.59
N GLU A 79 13.81 6.60 -16.85
CA GLU A 79 14.17 7.82 -17.48
C GLU A 79 13.28 8.95 -17.09
N GLY A 80 12.18 8.65 -16.44
CA GLY A 80 11.44 9.69 -15.82
C GLY A 80 12.34 10.48 -14.94
N VAL A 81 13.42 9.86 -14.63
CA VAL A 81 14.44 10.46 -13.85
C VAL A 81 15.27 11.39 -14.68
N GLN A 82 15.37 11.10 -15.91
CA GLN A 82 16.26 11.88 -16.65
C GLN A 82 15.80 13.19 -16.87
#